data_057f90b57421bbff12aa715d12d1ed3f
#
_entry.id   057f90b57421bbff12aa715d12d1ed3f
#
_cell.length_a   1.000
_cell.length_b   1.000
_cell.length_c   1.000
_cell.angle_alpha   90.00
_cell.angle_beta   90.00
_cell.angle_gamma   90.00
#
_symmetry.space_group_name_H-M   'P 1'
#
loop_
_entity.id
_entity.type
_entity.pdbx_description
1 polymer ?
#
loop_
_entity_poly.entity_id
_entity_poly.type
_entity_poly.pdbx_seq_one_letter_code
_entity_poly.pdbx_strand_id
1 'polypeptide(L)'
;GRAQLAGVVRILDVGFGLGVNVAVTLEEIHRQVPDARCEWVSLEKELLPLVDLQEHWGEGKVARDLTELVSKGSFDEEFWSGRILVGDARDSLRSLNGPFDAIYLDPFSPARNPEMWSVEVMRALWEVCEEGGILSTYSSAAKARLALMAAGWEIGLGPRVGRKSSGTVASRGSVDPPLMALEEKQRRSLERRLNEETGINGCDPPSPAAGINSP
;
A
#
# COMPACT_ATOMS: atom_id res chain seq x y z
N GLY A 1 -13.80 -16.49 10.41
CA GLY A 1 -12.73 -17.45 10.31
C GLY A 1 -11.41 -16.71 10.47
N ARG A 2 -10.64 -17.02 11.51
CA ARG A 2 -9.25 -16.55 11.62
C ARG A 2 -8.49 -17.25 10.50
N ALA A 3 -8.10 -16.52 9.45
CA ALA A 3 -7.09 -17.00 8.54
C ALA A 3 -5.85 -17.31 9.37
N GLN A 4 -5.38 -18.53 9.29
CA GLN A 4 -4.15 -18.98 9.93
C GLN A 4 -3.00 -18.30 9.17
N LEU A 5 -2.58 -17.13 9.63
CA LEU A 5 -1.33 -16.49 9.20
C LEU A 5 -0.16 -17.25 9.84
N ALA A 6 -0.01 -18.53 9.48
CA ALA A 6 1.22 -19.26 9.71
C ALA A 6 2.15 -18.91 8.55
N GLY A 7 2.85 -17.76 8.65
CA GLY A 7 3.72 -17.32 7.57
C GLY A 7 4.33 -15.95 7.83
N VAL A 8 5.11 -15.51 6.88
CA VAL A 8 5.71 -14.18 6.85
C VAL A 8 4.72 -13.22 6.18
N VAL A 9 4.34 -12.14 6.84
CA VAL A 9 3.55 -11.04 6.27
C VAL A 9 4.49 -9.97 5.75
N ARG A 10 4.45 -9.69 4.46
CA ARG A 10 5.32 -8.72 3.80
C ARG A 10 4.57 -7.42 3.51
N ILE A 11 5.08 -6.32 4.02
CA ILE A 11 4.43 -5.00 3.93
C ILE A 11 5.37 -3.99 3.24
N LEU A 12 4.81 -3.29 2.26
CA LEU A 12 5.44 -2.14 1.62
C LEU A 12 4.77 -0.85 2.11
N ASP A 13 5.57 0.11 2.52
CA ASP A 13 5.12 1.41 2.99
C ASP A 13 5.75 2.52 2.12
N VAL A 14 4.93 3.24 1.38
CA VAL A 14 5.38 4.30 0.48
C VAL A 14 5.07 5.64 1.12
N GLY A 15 6.11 6.26 1.67
CA GLY A 15 6.04 7.46 2.50
C GLY A 15 6.07 7.10 3.99
N PHE A 16 7.28 6.78 4.51
CA PHE A 16 7.48 6.47 5.93
C PHE A 16 6.97 7.61 6.85
N GLY A 17 7.24 8.86 6.44
CA GLY A 17 6.79 10.05 7.15
C GLY A 17 7.19 10.02 8.62
N LEU A 18 6.21 10.02 9.53
CA LEU A 18 6.42 9.92 10.99
C LEU A 18 6.56 8.48 11.51
N GLY A 19 6.52 7.47 10.64
CA GLY A 19 6.61 6.05 11.03
C GLY A 19 5.38 5.51 11.78
N VAL A 20 4.27 6.23 11.76
CA VAL A 20 3.06 5.85 12.50
C VAL A 20 2.43 4.58 11.92
N ASN A 21 2.40 4.44 10.59
CA ASN A 21 1.85 3.25 9.93
C ASN A 21 2.57 1.99 10.41
N VAL A 22 3.90 2.00 10.40
CA VAL A 22 4.70 0.84 10.84
C VAL A 22 4.52 0.58 12.33
N ALA A 23 4.55 1.62 13.18
CA ALA A 23 4.39 1.46 14.63
C ALA A 23 3.06 0.78 14.98
N VAL A 24 1.94 1.35 14.51
CA VAL A 24 0.59 0.85 14.81
C VAL A 24 0.37 -0.55 14.21
N THR A 25 0.87 -0.79 13.00
CA THR A 25 0.67 -2.09 12.35
C THR A 25 1.45 -3.20 13.04
N LEU A 26 2.70 -2.96 13.44
CA LEU A 26 3.49 -3.95 14.18
C LEU A 26 2.88 -4.28 15.55
N GLU A 27 2.40 -3.28 16.27
CA GLU A 27 1.69 -3.50 17.54
C GLU A 27 0.43 -4.34 17.34
N GLU A 28 -0.34 -4.04 16.29
CA GLU A 28 -1.58 -4.76 15.99
C GLU A 28 -1.33 -6.19 15.51
N ILE A 29 -0.33 -6.44 14.66
CA ILE A 29 0.07 -7.79 14.24
C ILE A 29 0.48 -8.59 15.47
N HIS A 30 1.35 -8.05 16.31
CA HIS A 30 1.79 -8.73 17.53
C HIS A 30 0.63 -9.07 18.47
N ARG A 31 -0.34 -8.16 18.58
CA ARG A 31 -1.52 -8.37 19.42
C ARG A 31 -2.47 -9.44 18.87
N GLN A 32 -2.67 -9.49 17.55
CA GLN A 32 -3.65 -10.39 16.92
C GLN A 32 -3.07 -11.75 16.53
N VAL A 33 -1.82 -11.77 16.08
CA VAL A 33 -1.15 -12.96 15.53
C VAL A 33 0.30 -12.97 16.02
N PRO A 34 0.53 -13.26 17.32
CA PRO A 34 1.85 -13.15 17.95
C PRO A 34 2.93 -14.05 17.33
N ASP A 35 2.52 -15.11 16.63
CA ASP A 35 3.44 -16.06 15.97
C ASP A 35 3.75 -15.69 14.52
N ALA A 36 3.16 -14.62 13.98
CA ALA A 36 3.46 -14.15 12.64
C ALA A 36 4.74 -13.32 12.61
N ARG A 37 5.62 -13.59 11.64
CA ARG A 37 6.76 -12.72 11.33
C ARG A 37 6.33 -11.65 10.33
N CYS A 38 6.76 -10.41 10.54
CA CYS A 38 6.53 -9.31 9.62
C CYS A 38 7.83 -8.90 8.91
N GLU A 39 7.79 -8.77 7.58
CA GLU A 39 8.85 -8.14 6.80
C GLU A 39 8.36 -6.80 6.27
N TRP A 40 9.01 -5.71 6.68
CA TRP A 40 8.62 -4.35 6.36
C TRP A 40 9.63 -3.65 5.47
N VAL A 41 9.18 -3.02 4.40
CA VAL A 41 10.01 -2.17 3.55
C VAL A 41 9.34 -0.80 3.44
N SER A 42 10.04 0.25 3.89
CA SER A 42 9.58 1.63 3.68
C SER A 42 10.39 2.32 2.58
N LEU A 43 9.69 3.10 1.76
CA LEU A 43 10.28 4.03 0.80
C LEU A 43 10.06 5.45 1.32
N GLU A 44 11.14 6.21 1.50
CA GLU A 44 11.05 7.59 1.99
C GLU A 44 12.02 8.48 1.23
N LYS A 45 11.55 9.62 0.78
CA LYS A 45 12.39 10.56 0.03
C LYS A 45 13.48 11.18 0.88
N GLU A 46 13.11 11.59 2.09
CA GLU A 46 13.97 12.25 3.06
C GLU A 46 13.46 11.95 4.47
N LEU A 47 14.30 11.31 5.29
CA LEU A 47 13.95 11.02 6.67
C LEU A 47 13.96 12.29 7.52
N LEU A 48 12.95 12.43 8.36
CA LEU A 48 12.92 13.44 9.40
C LEU A 48 13.98 13.12 10.48
N PRO A 49 14.41 14.14 11.25
CA PRO A 49 15.30 13.92 12.39
C PRO A 49 14.70 12.90 13.36
N LEU A 50 15.54 12.01 13.88
CA LEU A 50 15.10 10.92 14.76
C LEU A 50 14.34 11.43 16.00
N VAL A 51 14.75 12.56 16.55
CA VAL A 51 14.10 13.19 17.72
C VAL A 51 12.64 13.53 17.42
N ASP A 52 12.33 14.02 16.22
CA ASP A 52 10.97 14.37 15.82
C ASP A 52 10.11 13.10 15.60
N LEU A 53 10.73 12.03 15.14
CA LEU A 53 10.06 10.75 14.91
C LEU A 53 9.68 10.06 16.22
N GLN A 54 10.59 10.06 17.19
CA GLN A 54 10.41 9.35 18.48
C GLN A 54 9.19 9.86 19.26
N GLU A 55 8.82 11.12 19.13
CA GLU A 55 7.64 11.71 19.79
C GLU A 55 6.32 11.03 19.36
N HIS A 56 6.31 10.36 18.21
CA HIS A 56 5.11 9.75 17.63
C HIS A 56 4.98 8.23 17.87
N TRP A 57 6.03 7.57 18.38
CA TRP A 57 6.05 6.11 18.51
C TRP A 57 5.66 5.59 19.90
N GLY A 58 5.46 6.49 20.86
CA GLY A 58 5.21 6.12 22.25
C GLY A 58 6.43 5.47 22.92
N GLU A 59 6.16 4.60 23.88
CA GLU A 59 7.17 3.86 24.62
C GLU A 59 7.01 2.34 24.39
N GLY A 60 8.10 1.59 24.50
CA GLY A 60 8.02 0.13 24.42
C GLY A 60 9.00 -0.50 23.43
N LYS A 61 8.77 -1.78 23.09
CA LYS A 61 9.67 -2.53 22.20
C LYS A 61 9.65 -1.95 20.79
N VAL A 62 8.47 -1.73 20.21
CA VAL A 62 8.31 -1.22 18.85
C VAL A 62 9.01 0.14 18.67
N ALA A 63 8.88 1.06 19.63
CA ALA A 63 9.58 2.36 19.57
C ALA A 63 11.10 2.22 19.57
N ARG A 64 11.66 1.29 20.37
CA ARG A 64 13.10 1.00 20.36
C ARG A 64 13.56 0.40 19.02
N ASP A 65 12.80 -0.55 18.51
CA ASP A 65 13.08 -1.23 17.25
C ASP A 65 13.06 -0.23 16.08
N LEU A 66 12.08 0.70 16.05
CA LEU A 66 12.01 1.77 15.07
C LEU A 66 13.14 2.78 15.19
N THR A 67 13.58 3.08 16.40
CA THR A 67 14.76 3.92 16.64
C THR A 67 16.01 3.28 16.00
N GLU A 68 16.15 1.97 16.15
CA GLU A 68 17.26 1.23 15.54
C GLU A 68 17.13 1.17 14.02
N LEU A 69 15.93 0.87 13.50
CA LEU A 69 15.62 0.87 12.07
C LEU A 69 16.00 2.20 11.40
N VAL A 70 15.57 3.33 11.96
CA VAL A 70 15.86 4.66 11.40
C VAL A 70 17.36 4.99 11.51
N SER A 71 17.99 4.63 12.62
CA SER A 71 19.43 4.93 12.84
C SER A 71 20.35 4.14 11.93
N LYS A 72 20.01 2.88 11.61
CA LYS A 72 20.84 1.95 10.84
C LYS A 72 20.36 1.74 9.40
N GLY A 73 19.13 2.18 9.07
CA GLY A 73 18.47 1.91 7.79
C GLY A 73 17.89 0.50 7.67
N SER A 74 18.20 -0.39 8.60
CA SER A 74 17.66 -1.75 8.66
C SER A 74 17.59 -2.27 10.10
N PHE A 75 16.69 -3.24 10.30
CA PHE A 75 16.45 -3.90 11.58
C PHE A 75 16.04 -5.35 11.30
N ASP A 76 16.52 -6.30 12.09
CA ASP A 76 16.18 -7.72 11.93
C ASP A 76 16.19 -8.42 13.28
N GLU A 77 15.01 -8.86 13.71
CA GLU A 77 14.79 -9.68 14.90
C GLU A 77 13.77 -10.79 14.63
N GLU A 78 13.57 -11.67 15.59
CA GLU A 78 12.70 -12.84 15.46
C GLU A 78 11.25 -12.48 15.04
N PHE A 79 10.70 -11.42 15.63
CA PHE A 79 9.32 -11.02 15.42
C PHE A 79 9.12 -10.24 14.11
N TRP A 80 10.05 -9.36 13.74
CA TRP A 80 9.97 -8.61 12.50
C TRP A 80 11.34 -8.15 11.99
N SER A 81 11.41 -7.91 10.70
CA SER A 81 12.53 -7.23 10.07
C SER A 81 12.05 -6.05 9.25
N GLY A 82 12.86 -5.02 9.16
CA GLY A 82 12.54 -3.81 8.41
C GLY A 82 13.75 -3.21 7.70
N ARG A 83 13.48 -2.47 6.64
CA ARG A 83 14.47 -1.63 5.97
C ARG A 83 13.82 -0.38 5.41
N ILE A 84 14.55 0.73 5.44
CA ILE A 84 14.14 1.99 4.85
C ILE A 84 15.03 2.28 3.65
N LEU A 85 14.44 2.45 2.48
CA LEU A 85 15.12 2.87 1.26
C LEU A 85 14.91 4.37 1.10
N VAL A 86 15.97 5.14 1.35
CA VAL A 86 15.94 6.59 1.24
C VAL A 86 16.23 7.01 -0.19
N GLY A 87 15.35 7.81 -0.78
CA GLY A 87 15.47 8.31 -2.15
C GLY A 87 14.14 8.41 -2.87
N ASP A 88 14.18 8.54 -4.19
CA ASP A 88 12.96 8.57 -4.99
C ASP A 88 12.29 7.19 -5.02
N ALA A 89 11.05 7.12 -4.52
CA ALA A 89 10.30 5.87 -4.45
C ALA A 89 10.09 5.23 -5.83
N ARG A 90 10.04 6.02 -6.92
CA ARG A 90 9.89 5.51 -8.28
C ARG A 90 11.11 4.71 -8.74
N ASP A 91 12.30 5.09 -8.28
CA ASP A 91 13.53 4.36 -8.57
C ASP A 91 13.62 3.10 -7.69
N SER A 92 13.28 3.23 -6.42
CA SER A 92 13.24 2.10 -5.48
C SER A 92 12.27 1.01 -5.93
N LEU A 93 11.05 1.38 -6.38
CA LEU A 93 10.02 0.45 -6.86
C LEU A 93 10.52 -0.43 -8.01
N ARG A 94 11.37 0.09 -8.92
CA ARG A 94 11.92 -0.68 -10.04
C ARG A 94 12.85 -1.82 -9.61
N SER A 95 13.44 -1.71 -8.43
CA SER A 95 14.40 -2.67 -7.89
C SER A 95 13.83 -3.54 -6.78
N LEU A 96 12.58 -3.30 -6.36
CA LEU A 96 11.94 -4.10 -5.33
C LEU A 96 11.54 -5.47 -5.85
N ASN A 97 11.85 -6.48 -5.05
CA ASN A 97 11.36 -7.83 -5.26
C ASN A 97 10.13 -8.07 -4.38
N GLY A 98 8.95 -8.16 -5.04
CA GLY A 98 7.71 -8.60 -4.39
C GLY A 98 7.71 -10.12 -4.12
N PRO A 99 6.56 -10.71 -3.80
CA PRO A 99 5.31 -9.99 -3.59
C PRO A 99 5.16 -9.42 -2.19
N PHE A 100 4.28 -8.40 -2.04
CA PHE A 100 3.87 -7.82 -0.77
C PHE A 100 2.38 -8.10 -0.52
N ASP A 101 2.03 -8.54 0.68
CA ASP A 101 0.65 -8.82 1.09
C ASP A 101 -0.16 -7.54 1.31
N ALA A 102 0.52 -6.50 1.79
CA ALA A 102 -0.09 -5.20 2.03
C ALA A 102 0.82 -4.05 1.60
N ILE A 103 0.19 -2.98 1.08
CA ILE A 103 0.86 -1.75 0.67
C ILE A 103 0.18 -0.55 1.34
N TYR A 104 0.93 0.25 2.09
CA TYR A 104 0.53 1.60 2.47
C TYR A 104 1.02 2.59 1.43
N LEU A 105 0.11 3.42 0.89
CA LEU A 105 0.44 4.45 -0.09
C LEU A 105 0.08 5.82 0.47
N ASP A 106 1.02 6.41 1.18
CA ASP A 106 0.81 7.65 1.93
C ASP A 106 1.81 8.79 1.58
N PRO A 107 2.17 9.00 0.29
CA PRO A 107 2.95 10.17 -0.09
C PRO A 107 2.12 11.45 0.10
N PHE A 108 2.74 12.61 -0.07
CA PHE A 108 1.98 13.86 -0.07
C PHE A 108 0.85 13.82 -1.09
N SER A 109 -0.20 14.64 -0.86
CA SER A 109 -1.42 14.63 -1.68
C SER A 109 -1.14 14.78 -3.19
N PRO A 110 -2.07 14.33 -4.07
CA PRO A 110 -1.91 14.46 -5.53
C PRO A 110 -1.66 15.89 -6.03
N ALA A 111 -2.00 16.90 -5.24
CA ALA A 111 -1.72 18.30 -5.56
C ALA A 111 -0.27 18.69 -5.24
N ARG A 112 0.36 18.08 -4.23
CA ARG A 112 1.73 18.41 -3.78
C ARG A 112 2.78 17.47 -4.37
N ASN A 113 2.40 16.24 -4.69
CA ASN A 113 3.30 15.22 -5.20
C ASN A 113 2.61 14.42 -6.32
N PRO A 114 2.26 15.09 -7.46
CA PRO A 114 1.45 14.48 -8.52
C PRO A 114 2.09 13.28 -9.20
N GLU A 115 3.43 13.20 -9.20
CA GLU A 115 4.20 12.11 -9.81
C GLU A 115 3.97 10.77 -9.11
N MET A 116 3.77 10.77 -7.79
CA MET A 116 3.48 9.55 -7.02
C MET A 116 2.08 9.00 -7.24
N TRP A 117 1.21 9.78 -7.87
CA TRP A 117 -0.18 9.41 -8.18
C TRP A 117 -0.40 9.16 -9.68
N SER A 118 0.67 8.83 -10.40
CA SER A 118 0.61 8.47 -11.82
C SER A 118 0.22 7.00 -12.01
N VAL A 119 -0.29 6.67 -13.20
CA VAL A 119 -0.65 5.28 -13.57
C VAL A 119 0.59 4.37 -13.53
N GLU A 120 1.75 4.89 -13.91
CA GLU A 120 3.01 4.15 -13.90
C GLU A 120 3.39 3.71 -12.48
N VAL A 121 3.27 4.60 -11.49
CA VAL A 121 3.52 4.24 -10.09
C VAL A 121 2.50 3.23 -9.59
N MET A 122 1.20 3.43 -9.88
CA MET A 122 0.16 2.47 -9.48
C MET A 122 0.37 1.09 -10.11
N ARG A 123 0.88 1.04 -11.35
CA ARG A 123 1.22 -0.23 -12.02
C ARG A 123 2.43 -0.89 -11.39
N ALA A 124 3.48 -0.13 -11.07
CA ALA A 124 4.65 -0.67 -10.37
C ALA A 124 4.28 -1.25 -9.00
N LEU A 125 3.37 -0.59 -8.27
CA LEU A 125 2.84 -1.11 -7.00
C LEU A 125 2.00 -2.37 -7.23
N TRP A 126 1.20 -2.43 -8.29
CA TRP A 126 0.41 -3.61 -8.65
C TRP A 126 1.32 -4.82 -8.96
N GLU A 127 2.44 -4.61 -9.67
CA GLU A 127 3.38 -5.66 -10.03
C GLU A 127 4.08 -6.29 -8.82
N VAL A 128 4.37 -5.49 -7.78
CA VAL A 128 5.01 -5.98 -6.54
C VAL A 128 4.01 -6.42 -5.46
N CYS A 129 2.71 -6.27 -5.67
CA CYS A 129 1.68 -6.72 -4.75
C CYS A 129 1.38 -8.21 -4.96
N GLU A 130 1.04 -8.96 -3.91
CA GLU A 130 0.57 -10.35 -4.01
C GLU A 130 -0.83 -10.39 -4.64
N GLU A 131 -1.18 -11.51 -5.28
CA GLU A 131 -2.56 -11.76 -5.71
C GLU A 131 -3.48 -11.81 -4.47
N GLY A 132 -4.55 -11.04 -4.47
CA GLY A 132 -5.36 -10.79 -3.27
C GLY A 132 -4.74 -9.84 -2.26
N GLY A 133 -3.55 -9.29 -2.52
CA GLY A 133 -2.92 -8.29 -1.67
C GLY A 133 -3.68 -6.95 -1.69
N ILE A 134 -3.51 -6.19 -0.62
CA ILE A 134 -4.29 -4.97 -0.36
C ILE A 134 -3.39 -3.73 -0.37
N LEU A 135 -3.82 -2.69 -1.08
CA LEU A 135 -3.27 -1.35 -0.99
C LEU A 135 -4.23 -0.45 -0.23
N SER A 136 -3.72 0.31 0.73
CA SER A 136 -4.48 1.31 1.50
C SER A 136 -3.86 2.69 1.36
N THR A 137 -4.71 3.72 1.20
CA THR A 137 -4.29 5.12 1.19
C THR A 137 -5.34 6.03 1.82
N TYR A 138 -4.89 7.10 2.48
CA TYR A 138 -5.79 8.13 2.99
C TYR A 138 -6.50 8.91 1.88
N SER A 139 -5.99 8.87 0.65
CA SER A 139 -6.48 9.68 -0.45
C SER A 139 -7.85 9.21 -0.95
N SER A 140 -8.80 10.13 -1.00
CA SER A 140 -10.11 9.94 -1.67
C SER A 140 -10.21 10.71 -2.99
N ALA A 141 -9.10 11.29 -3.45
CA ALA A 141 -9.07 12.11 -4.66
C ALA A 141 -9.40 11.29 -5.90
N ALA A 142 -10.26 11.83 -6.78
CA ALA A 142 -10.65 11.16 -8.01
C ALA A 142 -9.43 10.80 -8.89
N LYS A 143 -8.40 11.67 -8.96
CA LYS A 143 -7.17 11.40 -9.68
C LYS A 143 -6.45 10.14 -9.17
N ALA A 144 -6.33 9.97 -7.85
CA ALA A 144 -5.72 8.79 -7.25
C ALA A 144 -6.51 7.51 -7.58
N ARG A 145 -7.83 7.55 -7.44
CA ARG A 145 -8.72 6.42 -7.76
C ARG A 145 -8.66 6.05 -9.24
N LEU A 146 -8.67 7.04 -10.14
CA LEU A 146 -8.53 6.82 -11.59
C LEU A 146 -7.20 6.16 -11.94
N ALA A 147 -6.10 6.62 -11.34
CA ALA A 147 -4.79 6.02 -11.58
C ALA A 147 -4.71 4.56 -11.09
N LEU A 148 -5.30 4.25 -9.94
CA LEU A 148 -5.43 2.87 -9.44
C LEU A 148 -6.25 2.01 -10.42
N MET A 149 -7.43 2.46 -10.82
CA MET A 149 -8.29 1.73 -11.78
C MET A 149 -7.58 1.51 -13.12
N ALA A 150 -6.93 2.54 -13.66
CA ALA A 150 -6.17 2.45 -14.92
C ALA A 150 -4.99 1.48 -14.84
N ALA A 151 -4.43 1.26 -13.65
CA ALA A 151 -3.37 0.29 -13.40
C ALA A 151 -3.89 -1.15 -13.15
N GLY A 152 -5.20 -1.37 -13.08
CA GLY A 152 -5.81 -2.68 -12.91
C GLY A 152 -6.26 -3.04 -11.50
N TRP A 153 -6.18 -2.09 -10.55
CA TRP A 153 -6.66 -2.33 -9.18
C TRP A 153 -8.20 -2.34 -9.10
N GLU A 154 -8.73 -3.28 -8.33
CA GLU A 154 -10.11 -3.18 -7.83
C GLU A 154 -10.13 -2.19 -6.67
N ILE A 155 -11.03 -1.21 -6.67
CA ILE A 155 -11.06 -0.16 -5.66
C ILE A 155 -12.33 -0.18 -4.81
N GLY A 156 -12.17 0.17 -3.54
CA GLY A 156 -13.23 0.30 -2.56
C GLY A 156 -13.03 1.48 -1.60
N LEU A 157 -13.99 1.64 -0.70
CA LEU A 157 -13.90 2.62 0.36
C LEU A 157 -13.00 2.10 1.48
N GLY A 158 -12.01 2.90 1.87
CA GLY A 158 -11.27 2.68 3.10
C GLY A 158 -12.10 3.05 4.35
N PRO A 159 -11.59 2.76 5.55
CA PRO A 159 -12.26 3.12 6.78
C PRO A 159 -12.42 4.64 6.91
N ARG A 160 -13.49 5.07 7.54
CA ARG A 160 -13.70 6.48 7.88
C ARG A 160 -12.83 6.85 9.08
N VAL A 161 -12.04 7.90 8.93
CA VAL A 161 -11.27 8.48 10.04
C VAL A 161 -11.82 9.86 10.37
N GLY A 162 -12.54 9.95 11.48
CA GLY A 162 -13.16 11.19 11.94
C GLY A 162 -14.24 11.74 10.99
N ARG A 163 -14.22 13.06 10.75
CA ARG A 163 -15.17 13.75 9.85
C ARG A 163 -14.75 13.78 8.39
N LYS A 164 -13.59 13.26 8.05
CA LYS A 164 -13.06 13.26 6.67
C LYS A 164 -13.77 12.18 5.83
N SER A 165 -13.72 12.33 4.52
CA SER A 165 -14.15 11.29 3.58
C SER A 165 -13.33 10.02 3.81
N SER A 166 -13.96 8.87 3.55
CA SER A 166 -13.24 7.58 3.56
C SER A 166 -12.06 7.61 2.59
N GLY A 167 -10.92 7.07 3.02
CA GLY A 167 -9.78 6.83 2.13
C GLY A 167 -10.13 5.91 0.97
N THR A 168 -9.13 5.36 0.34
CA THR A 168 -9.30 4.35 -0.70
C THR A 168 -8.57 3.08 -0.28
N VAL A 169 -9.22 1.94 -0.44
CA VAL A 169 -8.59 0.62 -0.38
C VAL A 169 -8.64 0.04 -1.78
N ALA A 170 -7.60 -0.64 -2.19
CA ALA A 170 -7.55 -1.31 -3.48
C ALA A 170 -7.00 -2.74 -3.30
N SER A 171 -7.38 -3.67 -4.20
CA SER A 171 -6.85 -5.03 -4.19
C SER A 171 -6.32 -5.44 -5.56
N ARG A 172 -5.30 -6.29 -5.54
CA ARG A 172 -4.87 -7.00 -6.73
C ARG A 172 -5.73 -8.24 -6.91
N GLY A 173 -6.74 -8.12 -7.80
CA GLY A 173 -7.76 -9.16 -7.97
C GLY A 173 -8.79 -9.20 -6.86
N SER A 174 -9.66 -10.20 -6.93
CA SER A 174 -10.80 -10.35 -6.00
C SER A 174 -10.35 -10.82 -4.62
N VAL A 175 -10.97 -10.26 -3.58
CA VAL A 175 -10.70 -10.59 -2.17
C VAL A 175 -11.96 -11.03 -1.44
N ASP A 176 -11.80 -11.85 -0.40
CA ASP A 176 -12.87 -12.30 0.47
C ASP A 176 -12.57 -11.91 1.95
N PRO A 177 -13.40 -11.10 2.59
CA PRO A 177 -14.61 -10.45 2.07
C PRO A 177 -14.30 -9.40 1.00
N PRO A 178 -15.25 -9.11 0.10
CA PRO A 178 -15.05 -8.12 -0.96
C PRO A 178 -14.86 -6.72 -0.36
N LEU A 179 -14.13 -5.86 -1.08
CA LEU A 179 -13.93 -4.47 -0.68
C LEU A 179 -15.27 -3.75 -0.51
N MET A 180 -15.34 -2.84 0.48
CA MET A 180 -16.50 -1.98 0.63
C MET A 180 -16.72 -1.14 -0.64
N ALA A 181 -17.83 -1.32 -1.32
CA ALA A 181 -18.11 -0.67 -2.59
C ALA A 181 -18.16 0.86 -2.48
N LEU A 182 -17.68 1.54 -3.53
CA LEU A 182 -17.93 2.97 -3.71
C LEU A 182 -19.44 3.22 -3.87
N GLU A 183 -19.89 4.42 -3.48
CA GLU A 183 -21.24 4.84 -3.83
C GLU A 183 -21.44 4.80 -5.35
N GLU A 184 -22.61 4.32 -5.81
CA GLU A 184 -22.90 4.10 -7.23
C GLU A 184 -22.63 5.36 -8.09
N LYS A 185 -22.98 6.54 -7.58
CA LYS A 185 -22.72 7.82 -8.26
C LYS A 185 -21.21 8.09 -8.43
N GLN A 186 -20.42 7.76 -7.41
CA GLN A 186 -18.96 7.94 -7.46
C GLN A 186 -18.36 6.95 -8.46
N ARG A 187 -18.76 5.67 -8.39
CA ARG A 187 -18.28 4.61 -9.28
C ARG A 187 -18.55 4.97 -10.75
N ARG A 188 -19.78 5.31 -11.11
CA ARG A 188 -20.14 5.72 -12.49
C ARG A 188 -19.38 6.95 -12.98
N SER A 189 -19.13 7.91 -12.09
CA SER A 189 -18.35 9.09 -12.44
C SER A 189 -16.90 8.77 -12.75
N LEU A 190 -16.28 7.85 -11.99
CA LEU A 190 -14.92 7.39 -12.23
C LEU A 190 -14.83 6.56 -13.51
N GLU A 191 -15.72 5.60 -13.71
CA GLU A 191 -15.76 4.76 -14.92
C GLU A 191 -15.91 5.59 -16.20
N ARG A 192 -16.79 6.59 -16.20
CA ARG A 192 -16.93 7.50 -17.33
C ARG A 192 -15.62 8.24 -17.62
N ARG A 193 -14.97 8.81 -16.61
CA ARG A 193 -13.72 9.54 -16.78
C ARG A 193 -12.59 8.63 -17.23
N LEU A 194 -12.52 7.42 -16.72
CA LEU A 194 -11.54 6.42 -17.15
C LEU A 194 -11.70 6.12 -18.64
N ASN A 195 -12.93 5.90 -19.10
CA ASN A 195 -13.22 5.65 -20.51
C ASN A 195 -12.88 6.85 -21.41
N GLU A 196 -13.14 8.09 -20.93
CA GLU A 196 -12.75 9.31 -21.63
C GLU A 196 -11.23 9.45 -21.77
N GLU A 197 -10.47 9.13 -20.71
CA GLU A 197 -8.99 9.23 -20.70
C GLU A 197 -8.32 8.09 -21.50
N THR A 198 -8.90 6.90 -21.51
CA THR A 198 -8.30 5.72 -22.18
C THR A 198 -8.81 5.52 -23.63
N GLY A 199 -9.86 6.23 -24.05
CA GLY A 199 -10.46 6.08 -25.38
C GLY A 199 -11.20 4.74 -25.57
N ILE A 200 -11.38 3.95 -24.52
CA ILE A 200 -12.06 2.65 -24.54
C ILE A 200 -13.55 2.87 -24.29
N ASN A 201 -14.30 3.04 -25.38
CA ASN A 201 -15.78 2.91 -25.34
C ASN A 201 -16.11 1.42 -25.24
N GLY A 202 -16.44 0.97 -24.04
CA GLY A 202 -17.10 -0.31 -23.74
C GLY A 202 -16.61 -1.52 -24.55
N CYS A 203 -15.56 -2.18 -24.07
CA CYS A 203 -15.27 -3.56 -24.47
C CYS A 203 -14.69 -4.32 -23.26
N ASP A 204 -15.04 -5.59 -23.21
CA ASP A 204 -14.80 -6.55 -22.14
C ASP A 204 -13.40 -6.51 -21.48
N PRO A 205 -13.28 -6.98 -20.23
CA PRO A 205 -12.00 -7.11 -19.55
C PRO A 205 -11.05 -8.03 -20.35
N PRO A 206 -9.73 -7.77 -20.35
CA PRO A 206 -8.80 -8.62 -21.07
C PRO A 206 -8.92 -10.06 -20.59
N SER A 207 -9.17 -10.96 -21.55
CA SER A 207 -9.21 -12.39 -21.34
C SER A 207 -7.89 -12.87 -20.74
N PRO A 208 -7.88 -13.78 -19.74
CA PRO A 208 -6.66 -14.32 -19.18
C PRO A 208 -5.84 -14.98 -20.30
N ALA A 209 -4.56 -14.63 -20.37
CA ALA A 209 -3.63 -15.16 -21.38
C ALA A 209 -3.68 -16.69 -21.40
N ALA A 210 -4.02 -17.23 -22.56
CA ALA A 210 -4.01 -18.65 -22.83
C ALA A 210 -2.64 -19.24 -22.53
N GLY A 211 -2.60 -20.27 -21.69
CA GLY A 211 -1.40 -20.99 -21.34
C GLY A 211 -0.65 -21.46 -22.60
N ILE A 212 0.63 -21.15 -22.64
CA ILE A 212 1.55 -21.70 -23.63
C ILE A 212 1.79 -23.16 -23.26
N ASN A 213 1.08 -24.07 -23.94
CA ASN A 213 1.49 -25.45 -24.00
C ASN A 213 2.72 -25.52 -24.90
N SER A 214 3.83 -25.94 -24.35
CA SER A 214 5.00 -26.41 -25.13
C SER A 214 5.09 -27.93 -25.10
N PRO A 215 5.48 -28.57 -26.22
CA PRO A 215 5.54 -30.01 -26.37
C PRO A 215 6.65 -30.70 -25.58
#